data_769506aa28c1fc34fb5dd3d0b20068a7
#
_entry.id   769506aa28c1fc34fb5dd3d0b20068a7
#
_cell.length_a   1.000
_cell.length_b   1.000
_cell.length_c   1.000
_cell.angle_alpha   90.00
_cell.angle_beta   90.00
_cell.angle_gamma   90.00
#
_symmetry.space_group_name_H-M   'P 1'
#
loop_
_entity.id
_entity.type
_entity.pdbx_description
1 polymer ?
#
loop_
_entity_poly.entity_id
_entity_poly.type
_entity_poly.pdbx_seq_one_letter_code
_entity_poly.pdbx_strand_id
1 'polypeptide(L)'
;MSCRRQRQMCIRDWDDFLREVQIATRLRHPNILSVQDASFIDGWFVIALELGTESLADRLERRISTRHAIEFADQALAARAYAHAEKIIHCDIKPENFILVPGNSLKLADFGFAKISLRTLKASGSGTIDYIAPEQAMGRPKFQSDVFSMGLVLYRLFSGKLPEWPFKWPMVGFDRLRARVSPEFANLLRKAIQLVPADRYRNGAEMYAAFRRVKRNAERQKTLSRSRSKGRKRASWRRVQWREFQRQFRPDLGTDHQCRRCHGPVSESMQACPWCATEHPSRRADTNMPAICPRCERGVKSDWRYCAWCYGAGFEVETRRRFSDKRYTAKCPNRGCREPLMPYMRYCPWCRGKVKKSWKIAGSRHKCSSCGWGIVPEYWDYCPWCSTPVEK
;
A
#
# COMPACT_ATOMS: atom_id res chain seq x y z
N MET A 1 -9.44 34.17 13.16
CA MET A 1 -9.83 34.98 14.36
C MET A 1 -11.30 34.74 14.66
N SER A 2 -11.61 33.93 15.64
CA SER A 2 -12.97 33.77 16.16
C SER A 2 -12.87 33.74 17.67
N CYS A 3 -13.17 34.89 18.26
CA CYS A 3 -13.24 35.09 19.71
C CYS A 3 -14.45 34.31 20.24
N ARG A 4 -14.25 33.24 21.00
CA ARG A 4 -15.33 32.41 21.55
C ARG A 4 -15.64 32.75 22.98
N ARG A 5 -16.89 33.11 23.15
CA ARG A 5 -17.70 33.30 24.39
C ARG A 5 -17.04 32.82 25.67
N GLN A 6 -16.86 33.77 26.55
CA GLN A 6 -16.62 33.56 27.98
C GLN A 6 -17.69 32.63 28.55
N ARG A 7 -17.33 31.46 29.03
CA ARG A 7 -18.12 30.71 30.02
C ARG A 7 -17.53 31.03 31.37
N GLN A 8 -18.30 31.64 32.24
CA GLN A 8 -17.99 31.72 33.66
C GLN A 8 -17.82 30.29 34.18
N MET A 9 -16.62 29.94 34.61
CA MET A 9 -16.28 28.66 35.19
C MET A 9 -16.63 28.71 36.68
N CYS A 10 -17.40 27.71 37.17
CA CYS A 10 -17.67 27.60 38.60
C CYS A 10 -16.38 27.33 39.40
N ILE A 11 -16.26 27.79 40.63
CA ILE A 11 -15.08 27.65 41.50
C ILE A 11 -14.61 26.19 41.61
N ARG A 12 -15.52 25.20 41.61
CA ARG A 12 -15.19 23.77 41.64
C ARG A 12 -14.52 23.30 40.32
N ASP A 13 -14.91 23.86 39.19
CA ASP A 13 -14.31 23.54 37.89
C ASP A 13 -12.88 24.11 37.77
N TRP A 14 -12.60 25.17 38.54
CA TRP A 14 -11.31 25.84 38.64
C TRP A 14 -10.25 24.99 39.35
N ASP A 15 -10.58 24.43 40.55
CA ASP A 15 -9.66 23.56 41.30
C ASP A 15 -9.35 22.26 40.51
N ASP A 16 -10.35 21.71 39.85
CA ASP A 16 -10.16 20.57 38.97
C ASP A 16 -9.24 20.93 37.78
N PHE A 17 -9.41 22.10 37.19
CA PHE A 17 -8.57 22.58 36.08
C PHE A 17 -7.11 22.83 36.52
N LEU A 18 -6.86 23.50 37.65
CA LEU A 18 -5.51 23.70 38.18
C LEU A 18 -4.82 22.38 38.50
N ARG A 19 -5.55 21.40 39.03
CA ARG A 19 -5.02 20.06 39.26
C ARG A 19 -4.62 19.35 37.98
N GLU A 20 -5.36 19.55 36.92
CA GLU A 20 -5.07 19.00 35.57
C GLU A 20 -3.81 19.61 34.95
N VAL A 21 -3.66 20.94 35.07
CA VAL A 21 -2.41 21.63 34.65
C VAL A 21 -1.22 21.11 35.43
N GLN A 22 -1.36 20.94 36.76
CA GLN A 22 -0.31 20.36 37.60
C GLN A 22 0.05 18.93 37.19
N ILE A 23 -0.91 18.12 36.74
CA ILE A 23 -0.66 16.79 36.22
C ILE A 23 0.12 16.90 34.90
N ALA A 24 -0.32 17.75 33.96
CA ALA A 24 0.32 17.93 32.66
C ALA A 24 1.77 18.44 32.80
N THR A 25 2.05 19.33 33.75
CA THR A 25 3.42 19.85 34.00
C THR A 25 4.37 18.81 34.60
N ARG A 26 3.86 17.77 35.25
CA ARG A 26 4.65 16.67 35.84
C ARG A 26 5.03 15.60 34.82
N LEU A 27 4.26 15.47 33.70
CA LEU A 27 4.50 14.46 32.70
C LEU A 27 5.71 14.83 31.83
N ARG A 28 6.83 14.14 32.01
CA ARG A 28 8.06 14.33 31.23
C ARG A 28 8.38 13.09 30.42
N HIS A 29 8.01 13.11 29.16
CA HIS A 29 8.26 12.00 28.23
C HIS A 29 8.47 12.55 26.80
N PRO A 30 9.40 12.00 26.01
CA PRO A 30 9.71 12.52 24.66
C PRO A 30 8.48 12.54 23.72
N ASN A 31 7.50 11.69 23.95
CA ASN A 31 6.28 11.61 23.15
C ASN A 31 5.02 12.17 23.86
N ILE A 32 5.22 13.01 24.87
CA ILE A 32 4.17 13.82 25.48
C ILE A 32 4.48 15.28 25.21
N LEU A 33 3.47 16.07 24.83
CA LEU A 33 3.63 17.49 24.57
C LEU A 33 3.89 18.21 25.91
N SER A 34 5.01 18.91 25.99
CA SER A 34 5.41 19.56 27.25
C SER A 34 4.69 20.89 27.43
N VAL A 35 4.20 21.11 28.65
CA VAL A 35 3.80 22.44 29.12
C VAL A 35 5.08 23.24 29.41
N GLN A 36 5.24 24.36 28.72
CA GLN A 36 6.40 25.26 28.85
C GLN A 36 6.16 26.24 30.04
N ASP A 37 4.96 26.80 30.07
CA ASP A 37 4.55 27.74 31.09
C ASP A 37 3.03 27.72 31.27
N ALA A 38 2.54 28.14 32.44
CA ALA A 38 1.12 28.27 32.73
C ALA A 38 0.93 29.40 33.71
N SER A 39 0.32 30.49 33.30
CA SER A 39 0.17 31.72 34.11
C SER A 39 -1.13 32.46 33.80
N PHE A 40 -1.47 33.40 34.68
CA PHE A 40 -2.54 34.37 34.43
C PHE A 40 -1.99 35.61 33.76
N ILE A 41 -2.62 35.99 32.64
CA ILE A 41 -2.30 37.21 31.90
C ILE A 41 -3.64 37.92 31.63
N ASP A 42 -3.81 39.11 32.14
CA ASP A 42 -4.98 39.97 31.97
C ASP A 42 -6.33 39.26 32.26
N GLY A 43 -6.37 38.48 33.32
CA GLY A 43 -7.56 37.73 33.72
C GLY A 43 -7.82 36.43 32.95
N TRP A 44 -6.94 36.08 32.04
CA TRP A 44 -6.95 34.83 31.28
C TRP A 44 -5.90 33.85 31.82
N PHE A 45 -6.29 32.59 31.97
CA PHE A 45 -5.31 31.54 32.19
C PHE A 45 -4.73 31.08 30.85
N VAL A 46 -3.44 31.27 30.70
CA VAL A 46 -2.69 30.98 29.46
C VAL A 46 -1.76 29.79 29.73
N ILE A 47 -1.82 28.79 28.89
CA ILE A 47 -0.89 27.66 28.88
C ILE A 47 -0.03 27.76 27.61
N ALA A 48 1.27 27.87 27.80
CA ALA A 48 2.24 27.79 26.73
C ALA A 48 2.69 26.34 26.52
N LEU A 49 2.51 25.83 25.34
CA LEU A 49 2.88 24.49 24.94
C LEU A 49 4.04 24.51 23.93
N GLU A 50 4.75 23.42 23.82
CA GLU A 50 5.70 23.20 22.73
C GLU A 50 4.96 23.32 21.38
N LEU A 51 5.58 24.03 20.42
CA LEU A 51 4.97 24.30 19.13
C LEU A 51 5.02 23.04 18.23
N GLY A 52 3.85 22.60 17.78
CA GLY A 52 3.70 21.55 16.77
C GLY A 52 3.55 22.07 15.35
N THR A 53 3.75 21.21 14.38
CA THR A 53 3.57 21.53 12.96
C THR A 53 2.16 21.23 12.46
N GLU A 54 1.60 20.12 12.87
CA GLU A 54 0.26 19.65 12.48
C GLU A 54 -0.24 18.57 13.44
N SER A 55 -1.52 18.28 13.47
CA SER A 55 -2.07 17.15 14.19
C SER A 55 -1.93 15.84 13.38
N LEU A 56 -2.05 14.69 14.08
CA LEU A 56 -2.13 13.40 13.38
C LEU A 56 -3.41 13.30 12.52
N ALA A 57 -4.49 14.02 12.91
CA ALA A 57 -5.71 14.08 12.11
C ALA A 57 -5.43 14.69 10.73
N ASP A 58 -4.78 15.86 10.70
CA ASP A 58 -4.37 16.53 9.45
C ASP A 58 -3.40 15.67 8.64
N ARG A 59 -2.50 15.00 9.34
CA ARG A 59 -1.51 14.11 8.70
C ARG A 59 -2.15 12.86 8.08
N LEU A 60 -3.27 12.37 8.63
CA LEU A 60 -4.02 11.21 8.12
C LEU A 60 -4.76 11.50 6.81
N GLU A 61 -5.01 12.74 6.46
CA GLU A 61 -5.59 13.14 5.18
C GLU A 61 -4.66 12.85 4.01
N ARG A 62 -3.36 12.71 4.28
CA ARG A 62 -2.32 12.41 3.29
C ARG A 62 -1.79 10.99 3.48
N ARG A 63 -1.23 10.43 2.40
CA ARG A 63 -0.66 9.08 2.44
C ARG A 63 0.50 9.00 3.43
N ILE A 64 0.43 8.03 4.34
CA ILE A 64 1.48 7.71 5.30
C ILE A 64 2.11 6.37 4.91
N SER A 65 3.44 6.32 4.80
CA SER A 65 4.15 5.06 4.55
C SER A 65 3.98 4.10 5.74
N THR A 66 4.06 2.80 5.50
CA THR A 66 3.98 1.80 6.58
C THR A 66 5.10 1.99 7.61
N ARG A 67 6.27 2.44 7.19
CA ARG A 67 7.40 2.74 8.09
C ARG A 67 7.03 3.87 9.07
N HIS A 68 6.58 5.01 8.57
CA HIS A 68 6.18 6.15 9.41
C HIS A 68 4.96 5.79 10.28
N ALA A 69 4.00 4.99 9.76
CA ALA A 69 2.88 4.54 10.58
C ALA A 69 3.32 3.67 11.77
N ILE A 70 4.33 2.81 11.59
CA ILE A 70 4.92 2.03 12.69
C ILE A 70 5.68 2.92 13.67
N GLU A 71 6.40 3.92 13.19
CA GLU A 71 7.12 4.89 14.03
C GLU A 71 6.13 5.71 14.87
N PHE A 72 5.04 6.21 14.28
CA PHE A 72 3.98 6.91 15.00
C PHE A 72 3.25 6.02 16.01
N ALA A 73 2.97 4.76 15.64
CA ALA A 73 2.37 3.79 16.56
C ALA A 73 3.26 3.53 17.79
N ASP A 74 4.58 3.40 17.59
CA ASP A 74 5.56 3.20 18.67
C ASP A 74 5.54 4.39 19.64
N GLN A 75 5.61 5.60 19.13
CA GLN A 75 5.62 6.84 19.89
C GLN A 75 4.30 7.06 20.65
N ALA A 76 3.16 6.87 19.99
CA ALA A 76 1.85 7.00 20.61
C ALA A 76 1.63 5.99 21.75
N LEU A 77 2.02 4.73 21.53
CA LEU A 77 1.92 3.67 22.53
C LEU A 77 2.88 3.90 23.71
N ALA A 78 4.08 4.43 23.46
CA ALA A 78 5.05 4.78 24.51
C ALA A 78 4.51 5.91 25.41
N ALA A 79 4.00 6.99 24.80
CA ALA A 79 3.38 8.11 25.53
C ALA A 79 2.26 7.64 26.46
N ARG A 80 1.35 6.82 25.94
CA ARG A 80 0.24 6.31 26.71
C ARG A 80 0.68 5.31 27.79
N ALA A 81 1.67 4.46 27.51
CA ALA A 81 2.21 3.54 28.51
C ALA A 81 2.81 4.29 29.69
N TYR A 82 3.54 5.37 29.43
CA TYR A 82 4.08 6.25 30.45
C TYR A 82 2.98 6.90 31.28
N ALA A 83 1.95 7.52 30.66
CA ALA A 83 0.84 8.13 31.38
C ALA A 83 0.11 7.13 32.31
N HIS A 84 -0.10 5.90 31.86
CA HIS A 84 -0.71 4.84 32.66
C HIS A 84 0.20 4.38 33.83
N ALA A 85 1.52 4.43 33.66
CA ALA A 85 2.46 4.18 34.78
C ALA A 85 2.32 5.25 35.86
N GLU A 86 2.13 6.51 35.45
CA GLU A 86 1.83 7.65 36.35
C GLU A 86 0.39 7.66 36.87
N LYS A 87 -0.41 6.60 36.65
CA LYS A 87 -1.80 6.45 37.06
C LYS A 87 -2.77 7.46 36.43
N ILE A 88 -2.45 7.98 35.27
CA ILE A 88 -3.26 8.96 34.55
C ILE A 88 -4.00 8.25 33.42
N ILE A 89 -5.33 8.41 33.36
CA ILE A 89 -6.20 8.01 32.26
C ILE A 89 -6.47 9.26 31.43
N HIS A 90 -6.20 9.17 30.12
CA HIS A 90 -6.31 10.33 29.23
C HIS A 90 -7.75 10.69 28.87
N CYS A 91 -8.60 9.70 28.66
CA CYS A 91 -10.03 9.80 28.33
C CYS A 91 -10.40 10.53 27.01
N ASP A 92 -9.47 11.11 26.28
CA ASP A 92 -9.72 11.78 25.00
C ASP A 92 -8.63 11.42 23.95
N ILE A 93 -8.33 10.13 23.81
CA ILE A 93 -7.37 9.65 22.82
C ILE A 93 -8.02 9.63 21.43
N LYS A 94 -7.59 10.56 20.57
CA LYS A 94 -8.01 10.72 19.19
C LYS A 94 -6.87 11.33 18.34
N PRO A 95 -6.89 11.25 17.01
CA PRO A 95 -5.82 11.77 16.16
C PRO A 95 -5.55 13.27 16.34
N GLU A 96 -6.55 14.07 16.68
CA GLU A 96 -6.45 15.50 16.92
C GLU A 96 -5.53 15.85 18.09
N ASN A 97 -5.45 14.94 19.09
CA ASN A 97 -4.65 15.11 20.30
C ASN A 97 -3.24 14.53 20.19
N PHE A 98 -2.85 14.07 19.00
CA PHE A 98 -1.47 13.72 18.67
C PHE A 98 -0.86 14.79 17.78
N ILE A 99 0.16 15.49 18.27
CA ILE A 99 0.80 16.61 17.60
C ILE A 99 2.14 16.16 17.05
N LEU A 100 2.37 16.43 15.77
CA LEU A 100 3.67 16.27 15.15
C LEU A 100 4.52 17.51 15.41
N VAL A 101 5.76 17.28 15.83
CA VAL A 101 6.77 18.32 16.02
C VAL A 101 7.92 18.09 15.01
N PRO A 102 8.81 19.08 14.78
CA PRO A 102 9.96 18.94 13.89
C PRO A 102 10.74 17.64 14.14
N GLY A 103 11.28 17.03 13.08
CA GLY A 103 11.97 15.74 13.18
C GLY A 103 11.06 14.51 13.12
N ASN A 104 9.78 14.67 12.74
CA ASN A 104 8.80 13.59 12.61
C ASN A 104 8.50 12.88 13.94
N SER A 105 8.59 13.64 15.05
CA SER A 105 8.26 13.16 16.39
C SER A 105 6.78 13.40 16.67
N LEU A 106 6.10 12.38 17.18
CA LEU A 106 4.68 12.43 17.54
C LEU A 106 4.56 12.56 19.06
N LYS A 107 3.76 13.52 19.52
CA LYS A 107 3.55 13.80 20.93
C LYS A 107 2.06 13.80 21.27
N LEU A 108 1.68 13.14 22.37
CA LEU A 108 0.33 13.14 22.91
C LEU A 108 0.12 14.43 23.71
N ALA A 109 -0.95 15.14 23.38
CA ALA A 109 -1.35 16.41 24.01
C ALA A 109 -2.65 16.24 24.80
N ASP A 110 -3.07 17.31 25.45
CA ASP A 110 -4.38 17.46 26.13
C ASP A 110 -4.64 16.45 27.26
N PHE A 111 -3.63 16.26 28.12
CA PHE A 111 -3.79 15.60 29.38
C PHE A 111 -4.55 16.50 30.33
N GLY A 112 -5.79 16.21 30.61
CA GLY A 112 -6.45 16.92 31.67
C GLY A 112 -7.85 17.46 31.37
N PHE A 113 -8.25 17.56 30.10
CA PHE A 113 -9.63 17.97 29.78
C PHE A 113 -10.66 16.84 29.89
N ALA A 114 -10.27 15.67 30.28
CA ALA A 114 -11.06 14.45 30.23
C ALA A 114 -12.23 14.44 31.25
N LYS A 115 -12.06 14.97 32.46
CA LYS A 115 -13.16 15.06 33.42
C LYS A 115 -14.17 16.14 33.03
N ILE A 116 -13.69 17.25 32.47
CA ILE A 116 -14.55 18.35 31.98
C ILE A 116 -15.33 17.88 30.75
N SER A 117 -14.70 17.15 29.82
CA SER A 117 -15.37 16.58 28.64
C SER A 117 -16.52 15.64 28.98
N LEU A 118 -16.37 14.79 30.02
CA LEU A 118 -17.42 13.86 30.44
C LEU A 118 -18.66 14.59 30.98
N ARG A 119 -18.46 15.74 31.64
CA ARG A 119 -19.58 16.62 32.10
C ARG A 119 -20.19 17.39 30.92
N THR A 120 -19.36 17.85 29.98
CA THR A 120 -19.78 18.61 28.80
C THR A 120 -20.45 17.72 27.74
N LEU A 121 -20.04 16.44 27.57
CA LEU A 121 -20.72 15.47 26.69
C LEU A 121 -22.17 15.20 27.12
N LYS A 122 -22.47 15.26 28.42
CA LYS A 122 -23.86 15.22 28.90
C LYS A 122 -24.65 16.47 28.53
N ALA A 123 -23.99 17.60 28.28
CA ALA A 123 -24.63 18.89 28.05
C ALA A 123 -24.71 19.32 26.60
N SER A 124 -23.88 18.83 25.71
CA SER A 124 -23.72 19.44 24.37
C SER A 124 -23.98 18.54 23.16
N GLY A 125 -24.28 17.26 23.31
CA GLY A 125 -24.71 16.40 22.17
C GLY A 125 -23.82 16.37 20.91
N SER A 126 -22.70 17.11 20.89
CA SER A 126 -21.86 17.38 19.71
C SER A 126 -20.38 17.13 19.97
N GLY A 127 -20.02 16.05 20.65
CA GLY A 127 -18.63 15.59 20.76
C GLY A 127 -18.41 14.43 19.80
N THR A 128 -17.26 14.36 19.17
CA THR A 128 -16.85 13.27 18.27
C THR A 128 -16.85 11.95 19.05
N ILE A 129 -17.97 11.23 19.00
CA ILE A 129 -18.21 9.95 19.71
C ILE A 129 -17.30 8.83 19.15
N ASP A 130 -16.65 9.09 18.05
CA ASP A 130 -15.98 8.13 17.18
C ASP A 130 -14.87 7.28 17.84
N TYR A 131 -14.22 7.81 18.88
CA TYR A 131 -13.10 7.13 19.57
C TYR A 131 -13.42 6.73 21.01
N ILE A 132 -14.60 7.02 21.51
CA ILE A 132 -14.97 6.82 22.91
C ILE A 132 -15.24 5.34 23.18
N ALA A 133 -14.65 4.80 24.24
CA ALA A 133 -14.95 3.45 24.70
C ALA A 133 -16.37 3.34 25.28
N PRO A 134 -17.10 2.21 25.11
CA PRO A 134 -18.48 2.07 25.59
C PRO A 134 -18.65 2.37 27.08
N GLU A 135 -17.78 1.86 27.94
CA GLU A 135 -17.80 2.10 29.37
C GLU A 135 -17.49 3.56 29.75
N GLN A 136 -16.68 4.23 28.92
CA GLN A 136 -16.39 5.66 29.13
C GLN A 136 -17.60 6.51 28.76
N ALA A 137 -18.32 6.18 27.71
CA ALA A 137 -19.59 6.82 27.33
C ALA A 137 -20.65 6.69 28.47
N MET A 138 -20.57 5.60 29.23
CA MET A 138 -21.39 5.38 30.44
C MET A 138 -20.88 6.09 31.71
N GLY A 139 -19.82 6.93 31.58
CA GLY A 139 -19.25 7.67 32.72
C GLY A 139 -18.34 6.84 33.62
N ARG A 140 -17.83 5.69 33.18
CA ARG A 140 -16.97 4.78 33.95
C ARG A 140 -15.61 4.56 33.24
N PRO A 141 -14.80 5.61 33.04
CA PRO A 141 -13.52 5.48 32.35
C PRO A 141 -12.56 4.59 33.14
N LYS A 142 -11.78 3.80 32.43
CA LYS A 142 -10.74 2.88 32.91
C LYS A 142 -9.49 3.00 32.06
N PHE A 143 -8.37 2.43 32.52
CA PHE A 143 -7.17 2.29 31.65
C PHE A 143 -7.48 1.54 30.33
N GLN A 144 -8.40 0.60 30.38
CA GLN A 144 -8.87 -0.13 29.20
C GLN A 144 -9.65 0.75 28.22
N SER A 145 -10.21 1.88 28.66
CA SER A 145 -10.90 2.83 27.76
C SER A 145 -9.90 3.51 26.83
N ASP A 146 -8.77 3.98 27.38
CA ASP A 146 -7.68 4.50 26.54
C ASP A 146 -7.08 3.44 25.62
N VAL A 147 -7.05 2.16 26.04
CA VAL A 147 -6.62 1.03 25.18
C VAL A 147 -7.52 0.91 23.96
N PHE A 148 -8.83 1.02 24.15
CA PHE A 148 -9.81 0.96 23.09
C PHE A 148 -9.64 2.11 22.10
N SER A 149 -9.63 3.34 22.59
CA SER A 149 -9.45 4.56 21.78
C SER A 149 -8.14 4.51 20.98
N MET A 150 -7.04 4.10 21.63
CA MET A 150 -5.76 3.88 20.97
C MET A 150 -5.85 2.81 19.87
N GLY A 151 -6.57 1.72 20.11
CA GLY A 151 -6.84 0.69 19.12
C GLY A 151 -7.51 1.25 17.86
N LEU A 152 -8.50 2.12 18.02
CA LEU A 152 -9.19 2.81 16.90
C LEU A 152 -8.26 3.78 16.17
N VAL A 153 -7.47 4.59 16.88
CA VAL A 153 -6.48 5.48 16.28
C VAL A 153 -5.48 4.70 15.43
N LEU A 154 -4.93 3.62 15.97
CA LEU A 154 -3.98 2.77 15.23
C LEU A 154 -4.67 2.06 14.07
N TYR A 155 -5.89 1.58 14.23
CA TYR A 155 -6.64 0.99 13.12
C TYR A 155 -6.79 1.99 11.98
N ARG A 156 -7.24 3.24 12.25
CA ARG A 156 -7.34 4.31 11.25
C ARG A 156 -5.98 4.63 10.61
N LEU A 157 -4.91 4.67 11.38
CA LEU A 157 -3.55 4.94 10.91
C LEU A 157 -3.08 3.92 9.85
N PHE A 158 -3.43 2.65 10.00
CA PHE A 158 -3.01 1.59 9.08
C PHE A 158 -4.03 1.29 7.98
N SER A 159 -5.33 1.35 8.27
CA SER A 159 -6.39 1.10 7.29
C SER A 159 -6.76 2.33 6.46
N GLY A 160 -6.54 3.55 7.00
CA GLY A 160 -7.03 4.82 6.45
C GLY A 160 -8.53 5.01 6.61
N LYS A 161 -9.20 4.16 7.40
CA LYS A 161 -10.64 4.23 7.68
C LYS A 161 -10.87 4.13 9.18
N LEU A 162 -11.77 4.94 9.69
CA LEU A 162 -12.24 4.81 11.07
C LEU A 162 -13.30 3.70 11.11
N PRO A 163 -13.17 2.72 12.03
CA PRO A 163 -14.22 1.72 12.22
C PRO A 163 -15.48 2.35 12.82
N GLU A 164 -16.64 1.84 12.40
CA GLU A 164 -17.93 2.26 12.88
C GLU A 164 -18.55 1.23 13.83
N TRP A 165 -19.40 1.69 14.73
CA TRP A 165 -20.21 0.81 15.56
C TRP A 165 -21.03 -0.15 14.68
N PRO A 166 -21.17 -1.42 15.04
CA PRO A 166 -20.80 -2.13 16.27
C PRO A 166 -19.41 -2.79 16.26
N PHE A 167 -18.45 -2.32 15.49
CA PHE A 167 -17.05 -2.79 15.43
C PHE A 167 -16.89 -4.29 15.10
N LYS A 168 -17.75 -4.81 14.21
CA LYS A 168 -17.70 -6.22 13.77
C LYS A 168 -16.41 -6.48 12.98
N TRP A 169 -15.64 -7.45 13.41
CA TRP A 169 -14.43 -7.87 12.69
C TRP A 169 -14.75 -8.84 11.53
N PRO A 170 -14.17 -8.69 10.33
CA PRO A 170 -13.25 -7.63 9.90
C PRO A 170 -13.98 -6.30 9.66
N MET A 171 -13.38 -5.21 10.15
CA MET A 171 -13.92 -3.86 10.02
C MET A 171 -13.59 -3.22 8.68
N VAL A 172 -14.23 -2.10 8.34
CA VAL A 172 -14.00 -1.32 7.12
C VAL A 172 -12.50 -0.98 6.95
N GLY A 173 -11.95 -1.22 5.75
CA GLY A 173 -10.52 -1.00 5.46
C GLY A 173 -9.56 -2.12 5.93
N PHE A 174 -10.09 -3.26 6.41
CA PHE A 174 -9.27 -4.38 6.90
C PHE A 174 -8.30 -4.94 5.85
N ASP A 175 -8.69 -5.01 4.56
CA ASP A 175 -7.79 -5.50 3.51
C ASP A 175 -6.56 -4.60 3.35
N ARG A 176 -6.73 -3.28 3.44
CA ARG A 176 -5.62 -2.33 3.43
C ARG A 176 -4.74 -2.46 4.67
N LEU A 177 -5.33 -2.66 5.83
CA LEU A 177 -4.59 -2.93 7.07
C LEU A 177 -3.76 -4.21 6.92
N ARG A 178 -4.39 -5.32 6.51
CA ARG A 178 -3.74 -6.63 6.32
C ARG A 178 -2.59 -6.59 5.31
N ALA A 179 -2.67 -5.76 4.29
CA ALA A 179 -1.60 -5.57 3.31
C ALA A 179 -0.37 -4.83 3.88
N ARG A 180 -0.53 -4.11 5.00
CA ARG A 180 0.51 -3.25 5.60
C ARG A 180 1.15 -3.82 6.86
N VAL A 181 0.47 -4.70 7.57
CA VAL A 181 0.91 -5.22 8.86
C VAL A 181 0.83 -6.74 8.92
N SER A 182 1.55 -7.35 9.88
CA SER A 182 1.49 -8.79 10.10
C SER A 182 0.16 -9.22 10.75
N PRO A 183 -0.23 -10.51 10.61
CA PRO A 183 -1.42 -11.04 11.28
C PRO A 183 -1.41 -10.83 12.80
N GLU A 184 -0.23 -10.91 13.43
CA GLU A 184 -0.07 -10.70 14.86
C GLU A 184 -0.38 -9.25 15.24
N PHE A 185 0.01 -8.28 14.40
CA PHE A 185 -0.34 -6.88 14.62
C PHE A 185 -1.84 -6.65 14.45
N ALA A 186 -2.46 -7.25 13.43
CA ALA A 186 -3.91 -7.18 13.25
C ALA A 186 -4.66 -7.76 14.45
N ASN A 187 -4.19 -8.88 15.01
CA ASN A 187 -4.75 -9.49 16.23
C ASN A 187 -4.53 -8.60 17.46
N LEU A 188 -3.40 -7.87 17.56
CA LEU A 188 -3.18 -6.89 18.62
C LEU A 188 -4.26 -5.80 18.58
N LEU A 189 -4.57 -5.26 17.40
CA LEU A 189 -5.62 -4.27 17.25
C LEU A 189 -7.01 -4.84 17.58
N ARG A 190 -7.29 -6.06 17.09
CA ARG A 190 -8.54 -6.76 17.40
C ARG A 190 -8.76 -6.92 18.89
N LYS A 191 -7.71 -7.30 19.65
CA LYS A 191 -7.78 -7.39 21.11
C LYS A 191 -8.01 -6.02 21.74
N ALA A 192 -7.35 -4.98 21.28
CA ALA A 192 -7.50 -3.63 21.84
C ALA A 192 -8.92 -3.07 21.69
N ILE A 193 -9.60 -3.40 20.58
CA ILE A 193 -10.94 -2.87 20.22
C ILE A 193 -12.09 -3.79 20.69
N GLN A 194 -11.86 -4.73 21.62
CA GLN A 194 -12.94 -5.53 22.19
C GLN A 194 -13.95 -4.66 22.93
N LEU A 195 -15.25 -5.00 22.84
CA LEU A 195 -16.29 -4.20 23.49
C LEU A 195 -16.23 -4.35 25.03
N VAL A 196 -15.92 -5.54 25.52
CA VAL A 196 -15.78 -5.82 26.94
C VAL A 196 -14.38 -5.40 27.40
N PRO A 197 -14.24 -4.49 28.39
CA PRO A 197 -12.94 -4.02 28.86
C PRO A 197 -11.99 -5.13 29.35
N ALA A 198 -12.53 -6.19 29.97
CA ALA A 198 -11.75 -7.32 30.47
C ALA A 198 -11.03 -8.10 29.38
N ASP A 199 -11.56 -8.11 28.16
CA ASP A 199 -10.99 -8.83 27.01
C ASP A 199 -9.86 -8.03 26.31
N ARG A 200 -9.67 -6.77 26.72
CA ARG A 200 -8.61 -5.90 26.20
C ARG A 200 -7.29 -6.11 26.95
N TYR A 201 -6.29 -5.30 26.60
CA TYR A 201 -5.09 -5.13 27.42
C TYR A 201 -5.47 -4.36 28.68
N ARG A 202 -4.92 -4.76 29.84
CA ARG A 202 -5.23 -4.15 31.15
C ARG A 202 -4.88 -2.67 31.21
N ASN A 203 -3.80 -2.27 30.49
CA ASN A 203 -3.32 -0.89 30.48
C ASN A 203 -2.41 -0.63 29.27
N GLY A 204 -1.88 0.60 29.19
CA GLY A 204 -0.96 1.04 28.15
C GLY A 204 0.34 0.25 28.09
N ALA A 205 0.89 -0.09 29.23
CA ALA A 205 2.16 -0.81 29.30
C ALA A 205 2.06 -2.24 28.69
N GLU A 206 0.97 -2.94 29.02
CA GLU A 206 0.72 -4.29 28.45
C GLU A 206 0.53 -4.25 26.94
N MET A 207 -0.25 -3.30 26.41
CA MET A 207 -0.43 -3.13 24.97
C MET A 207 0.89 -2.73 24.28
N TYR A 208 1.68 -1.85 24.88
CA TYR A 208 2.97 -1.44 24.31
C TYR A 208 3.97 -2.59 24.32
N ALA A 209 4.02 -3.40 25.37
CA ALA A 209 4.85 -4.59 25.41
C ALA A 209 4.47 -5.60 24.31
N ALA A 210 3.17 -5.81 24.09
CA ALA A 210 2.66 -6.64 23.00
C ALA A 210 3.08 -6.08 21.62
N PHE A 211 2.95 -4.79 21.40
CA PHE A 211 3.39 -4.12 20.16
C PHE A 211 4.90 -4.29 19.92
N ARG A 212 5.72 -4.03 20.93
CA ARG A 212 7.19 -4.19 20.82
C ARG A 212 7.60 -5.61 20.49
N ARG A 213 6.89 -6.62 21.01
CA ARG A 213 7.13 -8.03 20.67
C ARG A 213 6.81 -8.30 19.20
N VAL A 214 5.66 -7.83 18.70
CA VAL A 214 5.28 -7.98 17.28
C VAL A 214 6.28 -7.27 16.37
N LYS A 215 6.68 -6.04 16.70
CA LYS A 215 7.66 -5.25 15.95
C LYS A 215 9.01 -6.00 15.84
N ARG A 216 9.55 -6.50 16.96
CA ARG A 216 10.78 -7.29 16.98
C ARG A 216 10.70 -8.56 16.16
N ASN A 217 9.58 -9.28 16.23
CA ASN A 217 9.39 -10.49 15.43
C ASN A 217 9.37 -10.21 13.94
N ALA A 218 8.68 -9.12 13.52
CA ALA A 218 8.67 -8.68 12.13
C ALA A 218 10.07 -8.27 11.63
N GLU A 219 10.87 -7.61 12.46
CA GLU A 219 12.26 -7.26 12.15
C GLU A 219 13.16 -8.51 12.03
N ARG A 220 13.05 -9.47 12.95
CA ARG A 220 13.75 -10.76 12.90
C ARG A 220 13.41 -11.54 11.64
N GLN A 221 12.13 -11.62 11.27
CA GLN A 221 11.70 -12.28 10.03
C GLN A 221 12.28 -11.60 8.78
N LYS A 222 12.31 -10.25 8.74
CA LYS A 222 12.95 -9.50 7.66
C LYS A 222 14.46 -9.79 7.58
N THR A 223 15.14 -9.86 8.71
CA THR A 223 16.58 -10.17 8.76
C THR A 223 16.86 -11.59 8.29
N LEU A 224 16.08 -12.57 8.77
CA LEU A 224 16.18 -13.97 8.33
C LEU A 224 15.84 -14.15 6.85
N SER A 225 14.82 -13.44 6.34
CA SER A 225 14.50 -13.45 4.91
C SER A 225 15.57 -12.79 4.07
N ARG A 226 16.20 -11.71 4.55
CA ARG A 226 17.35 -11.06 3.91
C ARG A 226 18.61 -11.93 3.93
N SER A 227 18.89 -12.64 5.03
CA SER A 227 20.00 -13.59 5.10
C SER A 227 19.78 -14.80 4.19
N ARG A 228 18.55 -15.35 4.14
CA ARG A 228 18.15 -16.38 3.18
C ARG A 228 18.21 -15.87 1.73
N SER A 229 17.83 -14.62 1.48
CA SER A 229 17.94 -14.00 0.14
C SER A 229 19.37 -13.64 -0.23
N LYS A 230 20.25 -13.32 0.73
CA LYS A 230 21.71 -13.16 0.50
C LYS A 230 22.38 -14.50 0.19
N GLY A 231 21.99 -15.58 0.85
CA GLY A 231 22.45 -16.94 0.51
C GLY A 231 21.89 -17.43 -0.84
N ARG A 232 20.73 -16.94 -1.27
CA ARG A 232 20.10 -17.19 -2.58
C ARG A 232 20.50 -16.20 -3.66
N LYS A 233 21.20 -15.13 -3.34
CA LYS A 233 21.83 -14.19 -4.27
C LYS A 233 23.24 -14.63 -4.73
N ARG A 234 23.51 -15.88 -4.88
CA ARG A 234 24.27 -16.31 -6.06
C ARG A 234 23.40 -15.87 -7.22
N ALA A 235 23.86 -14.83 -7.91
CA ALA A 235 23.16 -14.32 -9.07
C ALA A 235 22.86 -15.52 -9.97
N SER A 236 21.57 -15.90 -10.06
CA SER A 236 21.21 -16.95 -11.01
C SER A 236 21.79 -16.46 -12.32
N TRP A 237 22.79 -17.16 -12.86
CA TRP A 237 23.44 -16.80 -14.12
C TRP A 237 22.38 -16.52 -15.21
N ARG A 238 21.21 -17.18 -15.13
CA ARG A 238 20.02 -16.90 -15.95
C ARG A 238 19.54 -15.45 -15.85
N ARG A 239 19.51 -14.84 -14.65
CA ARG A 239 19.09 -13.44 -14.49
C ARG A 239 20.10 -12.46 -15.06
N VAL A 240 21.37 -12.82 -15.08
CA VAL A 240 22.42 -12.03 -15.75
C VAL A 240 22.23 -12.12 -17.24
N GLN A 241 22.05 -13.33 -17.77
CA GLN A 241 21.77 -13.61 -19.17
C GLN A 241 20.50 -12.88 -19.66
N TRP A 242 19.41 -12.90 -18.88
CA TRP A 242 18.19 -12.16 -19.23
C TRP A 242 18.37 -10.65 -19.26
N ARG A 243 19.16 -10.07 -18.35
CA ARG A 243 19.48 -8.64 -18.34
C ARG A 243 20.30 -8.25 -19.56
N GLU A 244 21.25 -9.07 -19.94
CA GLU A 244 22.08 -8.87 -21.13
C GLU A 244 21.24 -8.95 -22.42
N PHE A 245 20.44 -9.98 -22.54
CA PHE A 245 19.46 -10.14 -23.61
C PHE A 245 18.51 -8.95 -23.71
N GLN A 246 17.92 -8.50 -22.59
CA GLN A 246 17.02 -7.35 -22.56
C GLN A 246 17.72 -6.05 -23.00
N ARG A 247 18.98 -5.85 -22.61
CA ARG A 247 19.73 -4.67 -23.02
C ARG A 247 19.91 -4.62 -24.54
N GLN A 248 20.14 -5.75 -25.16
CA GLN A 248 20.46 -5.86 -26.58
C GLN A 248 19.21 -5.95 -27.47
N PHE A 249 18.22 -6.74 -27.09
CA PHE A 249 17.13 -7.14 -28.00
C PHE A 249 15.73 -6.63 -27.60
N ARG A 250 15.55 -6.02 -26.43
CA ARG A 250 14.25 -5.49 -25.99
C ARG A 250 13.66 -4.47 -26.97
N PRO A 251 14.42 -3.51 -27.52
CA PRO A 251 13.88 -2.50 -28.43
C PRO A 251 13.28 -3.12 -29.72
N ASP A 252 13.90 -4.18 -30.25
CA ASP A 252 13.47 -4.85 -31.50
C ASP A 252 12.36 -5.88 -31.27
N LEU A 253 12.43 -6.63 -30.15
CA LEU A 253 11.52 -7.73 -29.85
C LEU A 253 10.33 -7.34 -28.99
N GLY A 254 10.36 -6.18 -28.33
CA GLY A 254 9.29 -5.75 -27.40
C GLY A 254 9.08 -6.74 -26.25
N THR A 255 10.16 -7.24 -25.63
CA THR A 255 10.11 -8.22 -24.56
C THR A 255 9.79 -7.58 -23.22
N ASP A 256 8.62 -6.92 -23.13
CA ASP A 256 8.16 -6.18 -21.95
C ASP A 256 7.42 -7.06 -20.92
N HIS A 257 7.17 -8.34 -21.28
CA HIS A 257 6.44 -9.29 -20.46
C HIS A 257 7.35 -10.37 -19.87
N GLN A 258 6.84 -11.10 -18.90
CA GLN A 258 7.51 -12.23 -18.27
C GLN A 258 6.75 -13.54 -18.53
N CYS A 259 7.49 -14.62 -18.81
CA CYS A 259 6.90 -15.94 -18.95
C CYS A 259 6.22 -16.38 -17.63
N ARG A 260 4.98 -16.85 -17.73
CA ARG A 260 4.20 -17.34 -16.57
C ARG A 260 4.84 -18.51 -15.83
N ARG A 261 5.73 -19.29 -16.47
CA ARG A 261 6.39 -20.48 -15.88
C ARG A 261 7.79 -20.18 -15.36
N CYS A 262 8.67 -19.59 -16.19
CA CYS A 262 10.08 -19.41 -15.82
C CYS A 262 10.43 -17.97 -15.47
N HIS A 263 9.52 -17.00 -15.66
CA HIS A 263 9.71 -15.57 -15.49
C HIS A 263 10.76 -14.92 -16.38
N GLY A 264 11.22 -15.63 -17.42
CA GLY A 264 12.12 -15.05 -18.44
C GLY A 264 11.41 -14.03 -19.32
N PRO A 265 12.15 -13.07 -19.93
CA PRO A 265 11.58 -12.02 -20.77
C PRO A 265 10.96 -12.59 -22.05
N VAL A 266 9.73 -12.16 -22.35
CA VAL A 266 8.97 -12.58 -23.54
C VAL A 266 8.19 -11.40 -24.11
N SER A 267 7.76 -11.51 -25.37
CA SER A 267 6.89 -10.53 -26.03
C SER A 267 5.53 -11.14 -26.40
N GLU A 268 4.55 -10.29 -26.66
CA GLU A 268 3.21 -10.72 -27.11
C GLU A 268 3.22 -11.47 -28.44
N SER A 269 4.20 -11.19 -29.31
CA SER A 269 4.35 -11.87 -30.59
C SER A 269 4.85 -13.32 -30.48
N MET A 270 5.48 -13.69 -29.35
CA MET A 270 6.04 -15.01 -29.10
C MET A 270 4.94 -16.04 -28.84
N GLN A 271 4.98 -17.18 -29.54
CA GLN A 271 4.04 -18.29 -29.30
C GLN A 271 4.49 -19.20 -28.18
N ALA A 272 5.80 -19.37 -28.05
CA ALA A 272 6.40 -20.14 -26.98
C ALA A 272 7.48 -19.32 -26.28
N CYS A 273 7.72 -19.65 -25.06
CA CYS A 273 8.80 -19.06 -24.29
C CYS A 273 10.16 -19.56 -24.79
N PRO A 274 11.09 -18.67 -25.20
CA PRO A 274 12.40 -19.11 -25.72
C PRO A 274 13.30 -19.73 -24.65
N TRP A 275 12.93 -19.63 -23.36
CA TRP A 275 13.70 -20.15 -22.24
C TRP A 275 13.19 -21.49 -21.68
N CYS A 276 11.93 -21.84 -21.87
CA CYS A 276 11.33 -23.05 -21.29
C CYS A 276 10.24 -23.70 -22.14
N ALA A 277 10.09 -23.30 -23.39
CA ALA A 277 9.11 -23.80 -24.36
C ALA A 277 7.62 -23.68 -23.96
N THR A 278 7.29 -23.02 -22.85
CA THR A 278 5.87 -22.85 -22.45
C THR A 278 5.11 -22.13 -23.56
N GLU A 279 4.01 -22.70 -24.02
CA GLU A 279 3.12 -22.09 -24.99
C GLU A 279 2.37 -20.90 -24.37
N HIS A 280 2.06 -19.88 -25.19
CA HIS A 280 1.40 -18.66 -24.77
C HIS A 280 1.99 -18.07 -23.47
N PRO A 281 3.26 -17.66 -23.50
CA PRO A 281 4.03 -17.40 -22.28
C PRO A 281 3.60 -16.14 -21.52
N SER A 282 2.92 -15.16 -22.17
CA SER A 282 2.42 -13.93 -21.52
C SER A 282 1.11 -14.17 -20.80
N ARG A 283 0.84 -13.36 -19.75
CA ARG A 283 -0.43 -13.38 -19.02
C ARG A 283 -1.42 -12.38 -19.62
N ARG A 284 -2.71 -12.69 -19.53
CA ARG A 284 -3.80 -11.81 -19.97
C ARG A 284 -3.73 -10.39 -19.39
N ALA A 285 -3.30 -10.26 -18.13
CA ALA A 285 -3.17 -8.97 -17.43
C ALA A 285 -1.94 -8.14 -17.84
N ASP A 286 -1.01 -8.71 -18.60
CA ASP A 286 0.29 -8.09 -18.90
C ASP A 286 0.32 -7.40 -20.27
N THR A 287 -0.79 -7.37 -21.01
CA THR A 287 -0.83 -6.74 -22.34
C THR A 287 -0.86 -5.22 -22.26
N ASN A 288 -0.07 -4.57 -23.14
CA ASN A 288 -0.12 -3.12 -23.36
C ASN A 288 -1.11 -2.73 -24.48
N MET A 289 -1.88 -3.68 -25.00
CA MET A 289 -2.87 -3.45 -26.06
C MET A 289 -4.28 -3.31 -25.47
N PRO A 290 -5.17 -2.50 -26.09
CA PRO A 290 -6.47 -2.15 -25.52
C PRO A 290 -7.45 -3.32 -25.42
N ALA A 291 -7.32 -4.33 -26.29
CA ALA A 291 -8.21 -5.48 -26.32
C ALA A 291 -7.43 -6.80 -26.26
N ILE A 292 -8.13 -7.90 -26.01
CA ILE A 292 -7.55 -9.23 -25.86
C ILE A 292 -8.25 -10.20 -26.81
N CYS A 293 -7.45 -11.01 -27.54
CA CYS A 293 -7.97 -12.08 -28.36
C CYS A 293 -8.64 -13.17 -27.50
N PRO A 294 -9.93 -13.51 -27.72
CA PRO A 294 -10.62 -14.51 -26.91
C PRO A 294 -10.05 -15.93 -27.06
N ARG A 295 -9.32 -16.21 -28.16
CA ARG A 295 -8.77 -17.53 -28.45
C ARG A 295 -7.37 -17.74 -27.84
N CYS A 296 -6.46 -16.77 -27.98
CA CYS A 296 -5.07 -16.94 -27.55
C CYS A 296 -4.66 -16.01 -26.42
N GLU A 297 -5.59 -15.24 -25.90
CA GLU A 297 -5.45 -14.31 -24.74
C GLU A 297 -4.33 -13.26 -24.89
N ARG A 298 -3.78 -13.07 -26.09
CA ARG A 298 -2.79 -12.05 -26.40
C ARG A 298 -3.46 -10.72 -26.75
N GLY A 299 -2.75 -9.63 -26.50
CA GLY A 299 -3.23 -8.29 -26.80
C GLY A 299 -3.46 -8.05 -28.27
N VAL A 300 -4.51 -7.33 -28.61
CA VAL A 300 -4.88 -6.90 -29.95
C VAL A 300 -5.30 -5.43 -29.94
N LYS A 301 -5.18 -4.76 -31.07
CA LYS A 301 -5.66 -3.38 -31.20
C LYS A 301 -7.17 -3.36 -31.48
N SER A 302 -7.83 -2.29 -31.03
CA SER A 302 -9.27 -2.09 -31.21
C SER A 302 -9.70 -1.90 -32.67
N ASP A 303 -8.78 -1.55 -33.57
CA ASP A 303 -9.01 -1.44 -35.02
C ASP A 303 -8.71 -2.71 -35.83
N TRP A 304 -8.23 -3.79 -35.17
CA TRP A 304 -7.98 -5.06 -35.84
C TRP A 304 -9.27 -5.88 -35.96
N ARG A 305 -9.45 -6.50 -37.16
CA ARG A 305 -10.55 -7.41 -37.44
C ARG A 305 -10.25 -8.86 -37.07
N TYR A 306 -8.95 -9.23 -37.10
CA TYR A 306 -8.48 -10.59 -36.87
C TYR A 306 -7.24 -10.59 -35.99
N CYS A 307 -7.07 -11.65 -35.21
CA CYS A 307 -5.87 -11.78 -34.39
C CYS A 307 -4.61 -12.02 -35.29
N ALA A 308 -3.63 -11.16 -35.11
CA ALA A 308 -2.37 -11.27 -35.84
C ALA A 308 -1.50 -12.46 -35.41
N TRP A 309 -1.83 -13.07 -34.27
CA TRP A 309 -1.01 -14.08 -33.61
C TRP A 309 -1.49 -15.52 -33.82
N CYS A 310 -2.79 -15.81 -33.76
CA CYS A 310 -3.33 -17.17 -33.68
C CYS A 310 -4.30 -17.56 -34.80
N TYR A 311 -4.48 -16.73 -35.82
CA TYR A 311 -5.51 -16.97 -36.86
C TYR A 311 -6.94 -17.04 -36.28
N GLY A 312 -7.19 -16.36 -35.16
CA GLY A 312 -8.45 -16.39 -34.43
C GLY A 312 -9.63 -15.87 -35.24
N ALA A 313 -10.84 -16.08 -34.68
CA ALA A 313 -12.08 -15.51 -35.16
C ALA A 313 -11.97 -14.00 -35.33
N GLY A 314 -12.75 -13.43 -36.20
CA GLY A 314 -12.90 -11.98 -36.31
C GLY A 314 -13.43 -11.39 -35.00
N PHE A 315 -13.06 -10.17 -34.73
CA PHE A 315 -13.62 -9.38 -33.65
C PHE A 315 -14.61 -8.38 -34.21
N GLU A 316 -15.60 -8.01 -33.43
CA GLU A 316 -16.31 -6.77 -33.70
C GLU A 316 -15.33 -5.62 -33.52
N VAL A 317 -15.20 -4.80 -34.55
CA VAL A 317 -14.27 -3.68 -34.56
C VAL A 317 -14.91 -2.55 -33.74
N GLU A 318 -14.34 -2.25 -32.58
CA GLU A 318 -14.82 -1.17 -31.71
C GLU A 318 -14.78 0.21 -32.39
N THR A 319 -13.87 0.37 -33.35
CA THR A 319 -13.72 1.62 -34.10
C THR A 319 -13.28 1.37 -35.54
N ARG A 320 -13.81 2.14 -36.48
CA ARG A 320 -13.36 2.18 -37.88
C ARG A 320 -12.12 3.07 -38.08
N ARG A 321 -11.74 3.83 -37.03
CA ARG A 321 -10.56 4.72 -37.08
C ARG A 321 -9.29 3.88 -37.02
N ARG A 322 -8.40 4.07 -38.01
CA ARG A 322 -7.07 3.45 -38.03
C ARG A 322 -6.13 4.18 -37.11
N PHE A 323 -5.42 3.44 -36.27
CA PHE A 323 -4.41 3.99 -35.38
C PHE A 323 -3.02 3.78 -35.97
N SER A 324 -2.26 4.87 -36.10
CA SER A 324 -0.84 4.79 -36.42
C SER A 324 -0.08 4.14 -35.26
N ASP A 325 0.98 3.39 -35.57
CA ASP A 325 1.87 2.79 -34.57
C ASP A 325 3.29 2.77 -35.10
N LYS A 326 4.23 3.23 -34.31
CA LYS A 326 5.65 3.25 -34.67
C LYS A 326 6.22 1.86 -35.00
N ARG A 327 5.55 0.80 -34.50
CA ARG A 327 5.93 -0.60 -34.75
C ARG A 327 5.53 -1.12 -36.15
N TYR A 328 4.78 -0.39 -36.92
CA TYR A 328 4.44 -0.78 -38.30
C TYR A 328 5.63 -0.60 -39.23
N THR A 329 6.37 -1.69 -39.52
CA THR A 329 7.60 -1.69 -40.31
C THR A 329 7.48 -2.46 -41.62
N ALA A 330 6.34 -3.05 -41.90
CA ALA A 330 6.10 -3.83 -43.13
C ALA A 330 4.69 -3.61 -43.65
N LYS A 331 4.44 -4.04 -44.91
CA LYS A 331 3.10 -4.06 -45.51
C LYS A 331 2.64 -5.49 -45.73
N CYS A 332 1.33 -5.71 -45.71
CA CYS A 332 0.72 -6.98 -46.00
C CYS A 332 1.10 -7.42 -47.45
N PRO A 333 1.57 -8.66 -47.67
CA PRO A 333 1.94 -9.16 -48.97
C PRO A 333 0.76 -9.40 -49.91
N ASN A 334 -0.46 -9.42 -49.37
CA ASN A 334 -1.67 -9.56 -50.18
C ASN A 334 -1.91 -8.27 -50.99
N ARG A 335 -1.90 -8.36 -52.32
CA ARG A 335 -2.03 -7.23 -53.23
C ARG A 335 -3.35 -6.45 -53.02
N GLY A 336 -4.43 -7.11 -52.61
CA GLY A 336 -5.71 -6.49 -52.35
C GLY A 336 -5.83 -5.82 -50.94
N CYS A 337 -4.81 -5.98 -50.09
CA CYS A 337 -4.84 -5.44 -48.72
C CYS A 337 -3.79 -4.36 -48.49
N ARG A 338 -2.50 -4.66 -48.63
CA ARG A 338 -1.35 -3.77 -48.42
C ARG A 338 -1.29 -3.01 -47.10
N GLU A 339 -2.11 -3.39 -46.15
CA GLU A 339 -2.17 -2.73 -44.82
C GLU A 339 -0.88 -2.91 -44.01
N PRO A 340 -0.56 -2.00 -43.09
CA PRO A 340 0.68 -2.03 -42.33
C PRO A 340 0.74 -3.19 -41.36
N LEU A 341 1.92 -3.79 -41.18
CA LEU A 341 2.16 -4.92 -40.27
C LEU A 341 3.25 -4.59 -39.25
N MET A 342 3.05 -5.02 -38.01
CA MET A 342 4.09 -5.03 -36.97
C MET A 342 5.04 -6.23 -37.19
N PRO A 343 6.28 -6.15 -36.69
CA PRO A 343 7.19 -7.30 -36.69
C PRO A 343 6.57 -8.52 -36.01
N TYR A 344 6.95 -9.69 -36.51
CA TYR A 344 6.56 -10.99 -35.95
C TYR A 344 5.06 -11.34 -36.05
N MET A 345 4.25 -10.55 -36.79
CA MET A 345 2.89 -10.95 -37.13
C MET A 345 2.88 -12.17 -38.04
N ARG A 346 2.03 -13.15 -37.73
CA ARG A 346 1.79 -14.34 -38.56
C ARG A 346 0.65 -14.16 -39.53
N TYR A 347 -0.34 -13.38 -39.15
CA TYR A 347 -1.52 -13.12 -39.96
C TYR A 347 -1.77 -11.63 -40.07
N CYS A 348 -2.28 -11.20 -41.18
CA CYS A 348 -2.68 -9.82 -41.36
C CYS A 348 -3.97 -9.57 -40.58
N PRO A 349 -3.99 -8.57 -39.66
CA PRO A 349 -5.16 -8.30 -38.85
C PRO A 349 -6.35 -7.72 -39.61
N TRP A 350 -6.17 -7.35 -40.86
CA TRP A 350 -7.25 -6.79 -41.69
C TRP A 350 -7.80 -7.76 -42.73
N CYS A 351 -6.95 -8.56 -43.40
CA CYS A 351 -7.39 -9.50 -44.44
C CYS A 351 -7.25 -10.98 -44.06
N ARG A 352 -6.81 -11.28 -42.83
CA ARG A 352 -6.57 -12.64 -42.33
C ARG A 352 -5.52 -13.44 -43.12
N GLY A 353 -4.92 -12.86 -44.16
CA GLY A 353 -3.90 -13.53 -44.97
C GLY A 353 -2.67 -13.90 -44.15
N LYS A 354 -2.12 -15.11 -44.37
CA LYS A 354 -0.86 -15.54 -43.74
C LYS A 354 0.29 -14.66 -44.22
N VAL A 355 1.08 -14.13 -43.27
CA VAL A 355 2.27 -13.33 -43.59
C VAL A 355 3.41 -14.27 -43.93
N LYS A 356 3.72 -14.40 -45.25
CA LYS A 356 4.77 -15.27 -45.76
C LYS A 356 6.19 -14.69 -45.61
N LYS A 357 6.35 -13.64 -44.80
CA LYS A 357 7.64 -12.99 -44.57
C LYS A 357 8.40 -13.68 -43.44
N SER A 358 9.66 -14.04 -43.64
CA SER A 358 10.56 -14.44 -42.59
C SER A 358 11.07 -13.19 -41.86
N TRP A 359 10.69 -13.02 -40.59
CA TRP A 359 11.13 -11.90 -39.80
C TRP A 359 12.57 -12.09 -39.32
N LYS A 360 13.37 -11.04 -39.43
CA LYS A 360 14.74 -10.99 -38.92
C LYS A 360 14.76 -10.26 -37.59
N ILE A 361 15.70 -10.58 -36.72
CA ILE A 361 15.98 -9.87 -35.50
C ILE A 361 17.20 -8.97 -35.74
N ALA A 362 17.07 -7.68 -35.41
CA ALA A 362 18.21 -6.77 -35.51
C ALA A 362 19.32 -7.25 -34.55
N GLY A 363 20.55 -7.28 -35.05
CA GLY A 363 21.71 -7.77 -34.29
C GLY A 363 21.89 -9.30 -34.28
N SER A 364 20.99 -10.09 -34.92
CA SER A 364 21.20 -11.54 -35.09
C SER A 364 21.17 -11.96 -36.57
N ARG A 365 22.11 -12.81 -36.97
CA ARG A 365 22.17 -13.40 -38.32
C ARG A 365 21.54 -14.79 -38.39
N HIS A 366 21.20 -15.38 -37.22
CA HIS A 366 20.72 -16.76 -37.13
C HIS A 366 19.24 -16.88 -37.47
N LYS A 367 18.86 -17.99 -38.05
CA LYS A 367 17.49 -18.36 -38.41
C LYS A 367 17.16 -19.73 -37.86
N CYS A 368 15.93 -19.92 -37.43
CA CYS A 368 15.43 -21.23 -37.04
C CYS A 368 15.40 -22.16 -38.21
N SER A 369 15.96 -23.37 -38.08
CA SER A 369 15.98 -24.42 -39.12
C SER A 369 14.57 -24.85 -39.56
N SER A 370 13.60 -24.85 -38.61
CA SER A 370 12.23 -25.29 -38.85
C SER A 370 11.36 -24.21 -39.51
N CYS A 371 11.30 -22.97 -38.96
CA CYS A 371 10.37 -21.94 -39.45
C CYS A 371 11.03 -20.81 -40.27
N GLY A 372 12.35 -20.75 -40.34
CA GLY A 372 13.12 -19.76 -41.07
C GLY A 372 13.13 -18.34 -40.48
N TRP A 373 12.52 -18.12 -39.31
CA TRP A 373 12.50 -16.80 -38.67
C TRP A 373 13.75 -16.58 -37.81
N GLY A 374 14.10 -15.32 -37.60
CA GLY A 374 15.26 -14.94 -36.79
C GLY A 374 15.20 -15.49 -35.38
N ILE A 375 16.33 -15.99 -34.88
CA ILE A 375 16.53 -16.47 -33.53
C ILE A 375 17.84 -15.91 -32.94
N VAL A 376 18.02 -16.06 -31.64
CA VAL A 376 19.22 -15.63 -30.91
C VAL A 376 19.77 -16.82 -30.13
N PRO A 377 20.58 -17.71 -30.78
CA PRO A 377 21.02 -18.98 -30.19
C PRO A 377 21.87 -18.81 -28.94
N GLU A 378 22.57 -17.69 -28.79
CA GLU A 378 23.40 -17.39 -27.60
C GLU A 378 22.58 -17.28 -26.32
N TYR A 379 21.29 -16.95 -26.48
CA TYR A 379 20.40 -16.74 -25.34
C TYR A 379 19.28 -17.78 -25.25
N TRP A 380 18.75 -18.22 -26.39
CA TRP A 380 17.52 -19.01 -26.46
C TRP A 380 17.78 -20.51 -26.51
N ASP A 381 17.00 -21.26 -25.74
CA ASP A 381 16.97 -22.72 -25.78
C ASP A 381 15.90 -23.25 -26.75
N TYR A 382 14.89 -22.43 -27.08
CA TYR A 382 13.78 -22.78 -27.97
C TYR A 382 13.44 -21.62 -28.92
N CYS A 383 13.00 -21.95 -30.13
CA CYS A 383 12.47 -20.97 -31.06
C CYS A 383 11.12 -20.41 -30.54
N PRO A 384 10.98 -19.08 -30.28
CA PRO A 384 9.74 -18.52 -29.80
C PRO A 384 8.59 -18.55 -30.80
N TRP A 385 8.90 -18.87 -32.06
CA TRP A 385 7.94 -18.86 -33.16
C TRP A 385 7.35 -20.23 -33.52
N CYS A 386 8.05 -21.32 -33.29
CA CYS A 386 7.61 -22.69 -33.61
C CYS A 386 7.92 -23.73 -32.51
N SER A 387 8.47 -23.32 -31.39
CA SER A 387 8.81 -24.16 -30.23
C SER A 387 9.94 -25.19 -30.49
N THR A 388 10.56 -25.22 -31.67
CA THR A 388 11.67 -26.13 -31.96
C THR A 388 12.87 -25.79 -31.07
N PRO A 389 13.58 -26.80 -30.50
CA PRO A 389 14.85 -26.56 -29.80
C PRO A 389 15.84 -25.81 -30.72
N VAL A 390 16.60 -24.91 -30.13
CA VAL A 390 17.65 -24.16 -30.80
C VAL A 390 18.96 -24.89 -30.60
N GLU A 391 19.57 -25.31 -31.68
CA GLU A 391 20.93 -25.86 -31.67
C GLU A 391 21.92 -24.72 -31.37
N LYS A 392 22.77 -24.90 -30.39
CA LYS A 392 23.78 -23.92 -29.94
C LYS A 392 25.12 -24.17 -30.55
#